data_9b0eec7875ce998c97200f8be40f7d26
#
_entry.id   9b0eec7875ce998c97200f8be40f7d26
#
_cell.length_a   1.000
_cell.length_b   1.000
_cell.length_c   1.000
_cell.angle_alpha   90.00
_cell.angle_beta   90.00
_cell.angle_gamma   90.00
#
_symmetry.space_group_name_H-M   'P 1'
#
loop_
_entity.id
_entity.type
_entity.pdbx_description
1 polymer ?
#
loop_
_entity_poly.entity_id
_entity_poly.type
_entity_poly.pdbx_seq_one_letter_code
_entity_poly.pdbx_strand_id
1 'polypeptide(L)'
;MTTSLKSTFDDVGTMTLFIGRFFKEAFAPPYEFKEFLKQSYKIGYKSIPLVAITGFIMGLVLTLQSRPTLASFGAESWLPSMVALSLIREIAPVITALICAGKVASGIGAELGSMKVTEQIDAMEVAAINPFKYLVVTRVLATTFMIPLLVILADLIGIFGGYVGFNIRGDASFYLYISKVFDILTFSDVLPATIKTFFFGFFIGIIGCYKGYNADNGTESVGLAANSAVVTASLSIFIIDMLAVQLTDLLF
;
A
#
# COMPACT_ATOMS: atom_id res chain seq x y z
N MET A 1 6.18 26.59 20.89
CA MET A 1 5.85 25.18 21.15
C MET A 1 4.35 24.92 21.21
N THR A 2 3.55 25.80 21.83
CA THR A 2 2.06 25.71 21.90
C THR A 2 1.35 25.89 20.56
N THR A 3 1.87 26.73 19.64
CA THR A 3 1.33 26.95 18.30
C THR A 3 1.50 25.74 17.37
N SER A 4 2.61 25.01 17.49
CA SER A 4 2.87 23.80 16.69
C SER A 4 1.99 22.62 17.12
N LEU A 5 1.73 22.44 18.41
CA LEU A 5 0.82 21.41 18.90
C LEU A 5 -0.64 21.69 18.47
N LYS A 6 -1.07 22.94 18.53
CA LYS A 6 -2.43 23.33 18.11
C LYS A 6 -2.64 23.07 16.61
N SER A 7 -1.68 23.43 15.76
CA SER A 7 -1.77 23.12 14.31
C SER A 7 -1.84 21.62 14.02
N THR A 8 -1.09 20.80 14.77
CA THR A 8 -1.15 19.33 14.61
C THR A 8 -2.51 18.76 15.01
N PHE A 9 -3.12 19.27 16.10
CA PHE A 9 -4.46 18.84 16.51
C PHE A 9 -5.54 19.29 15.51
N ASP A 10 -5.41 20.49 14.94
CA ASP A 10 -6.31 21.00 13.92
C ASP A 10 -6.20 20.16 12.63
N ASP A 11 -4.99 19.76 12.22
CA ASP A 11 -4.77 18.88 11.07
C ASP A 11 -5.39 17.49 11.28
N VAL A 12 -5.24 16.90 12.47
CA VAL A 12 -5.86 15.60 12.80
C VAL A 12 -7.39 15.72 12.82
N GLY A 13 -7.91 16.81 13.37
CA GLY A 13 -9.35 17.07 13.39
C GLY A 13 -9.95 17.20 11.99
N THR A 14 -9.32 17.99 11.13
CA THR A 14 -9.77 18.17 9.73
C THR A 14 -9.66 16.89 8.93
N MET A 15 -8.60 16.10 9.12
CA MET A 15 -8.46 14.78 8.49
C MET A 15 -9.55 13.80 8.95
N THR A 16 -9.91 13.82 10.23
CA THR A 16 -10.99 12.97 10.77
C THR A 16 -12.34 13.34 10.15
N LEU A 17 -12.63 14.63 10.00
CA LEU A 17 -13.84 15.10 9.30
C LEU A 17 -13.84 14.72 7.82
N PHE A 18 -12.69 14.76 7.16
CA PHE A 18 -12.53 14.35 5.78
C PHE A 18 -12.83 12.84 5.61
N ILE A 19 -12.34 12.00 6.52
CA ILE A 19 -12.65 10.57 6.57
C ILE A 19 -14.16 10.34 6.81
N GLY A 20 -14.77 11.08 7.73
CA GLY A 20 -16.21 11.02 7.98
C GLY A 20 -17.04 11.39 6.73
N ARG A 21 -16.63 12.44 5.99
CA ARG A 21 -17.23 12.79 4.70
C ARG A 21 -17.06 11.70 3.66
N PHE A 22 -15.88 11.07 3.60
CA PHE A 22 -15.64 9.95 2.70
C PHE A 22 -16.67 8.83 2.92
N PHE A 23 -16.87 8.36 4.14
CA PHE A 23 -17.84 7.29 4.42
C PHE A 23 -19.28 7.71 4.07
N LYS A 24 -19.66 8.94 4.37
CA LYS A 24 -20.98 9.47 4.02
C LYS A 24 -21.21 9.45 2.49
N GLU A 25 -20.24 9.91 1.72
CA GLU A 25 -20.35 10.02 0.26
C GLU A 25 -20.16 8.68 -0.45
N ALA A 26 -19.38 7.77 0.13
CA ALA A 26 -19.13 6.44 -0.45
C ALA A 26 -20.40 5.56 -0.48
N PHE A 27 -21.28 5.72 0.50
CA PHE A 27 -22.53 4.96 0.59
C PHE A 27 -23.76 5.66 -0.02
N ALA A 28 -23.61 6.91 -0.48
CA ALA A 28 -24.70 7.65 -1.10
C ALA A 28 -24.69 7.51 -2.63
N PRO A 29 -25.81 7.30 -3.33
CA PRO A 29 -25.88 7.36 -4.81
C PRO A 29 -25.71 8.82 -5.32
N PRO A 30 -25.35 9.03 -6.61
CA PRO A 30 -25.00 8.06 -7.65
C PRO A 30 -23.58 7.52 -7.49
N TYR A 31 -23.31 6.31 -8.02
CA TYR A 31 -21.97 5.68 -7.94
C TYR A 31 -21.21 5.91 -9.23
N GLU A 32 -19.97 6.45 -9.11
CA GLU A 32 -19.07 6.76 -10.24
C GLU A 32 -18.23 5.54 -10.65
N PHE A 33 -18.91 4.45 -11.07
CA PHE A 33 -18.26 3.15 -11.33
C PHE A 33 -17.24 3.23 -12.47
N LYS A 34 -17.51 4.05 -13.49
CA LYS A 34 -16.61 4.23 -14.62
C LYS A 34 -15.29 4.87 -14.21
N GLU A 35 -15.35 5.90 -13.35
CA GLU A 35 -14.14 6.56 -12.84
C GLU A 35 -13.40 5.65 -11.85
N PHE A 36 -14.11 4.91 -11.00
CA PHE A 36 -13.51 3.90 -10.12
C PHE A 36 -12.69 2.88 -10.92
N LEU A 37 -13.21 2.31 -12.00
CA LEU A 37 -12.48 1.37 -12.86
C LEU A 37 -11.26 2.00 -13.52
N LYS A 38 -11.38 3.25 -13.97
CA LYS A 38 -10.27 4.00 -14.56
C LYS A 38 -9.15 4.26 -13.53
N GLN A 39 -9.50 4.63 -12.31
CA GLN A 39 -8.54 4.82 -11.22
C GLN A 39 -7.92 3.48 -10.79
N SER A 40 -8.70 2.41 -10.72
CA SER A 40 -8.19 1.06 -10.44
C SER A 40 -7.18 0.59 -11.48
N TYR A 41 -7.42 0.85 -12.76
CA TYR A 41 -6.46 0.58 -13.82
C TYR A 41 -5.19 1.44 -13.67
N LYS A 42 -5.34 2.73 -13.40
CA LYS A 42 -4.21 3.66 -13.23
C LYS A 42 -3.33 3.27 -12.03
N ILE A 43 -3.95 2.90 -10.91
CA ILE A 43 -3.27 2.55 -9.66
C ILE A 43 -2.72 1.12 -9.72
N GLY A 44 -3.55 0.15 -10.10
CA GLY A 44 -3.19 -1.26 -10.14
C GLY A 44 -2.24 -1.58 -11.29
N TYR A 45 -2.75 -1.56 -12.52
CA TYR A 45 -2.00 -2.03 -13.69
C TYR A 45 -0.67 -1.30 -13.90
N LYS A 46 -0.66 0.02 -13.77
CA LYS A 46 0.58 0.81 -13.93
C LYS A 46 1.60 0.61 -12.80
N SER A 47 1.23 -0.05 -11.70
CA SER A 47 2.17 -0.37 -10.61
C SER A 47 2.71 -1.80 -10.70
N ILE A 48 2.11 -2.67 -11.51
CA ILE A 48 2.54 -4.07 -11.69
C ILE A 48 4.04 -4.19 -11.97
N PRO A 49 4.65 -3.50 -12.94
CA PRO A 49 6.07 -3.70 -13.25
C PRO A 49 6.98 -3.37 -12.07
N LEU A 50 6.68 -2.28 -11.35
CA LEU A 50 7.48 -1.84 -10.21
C LEU A 50 7.37 -2.85 -9.05
N VAL A 51 6.15 -3.28 -8.74
CA VAL A 51 5.88 -4.25 -7.66
C VAL A 51 6.46 -5.63 -8.01
N ALA A 52 6.37 -6.05 -9.26
CA ALA A 52 6.92 -7.32 -9.73
C ALA A 52 8.45 -7.38 -9.58
N ILE A 53 9.15 -6.34 -10.04
CA ILE A 53 10.61 -6.26 -9.94
C ILE A 53 11.05 -6.23 -8.47
N THR A 54 10.41 -5.40 -7.66
CA THR A 54 10.77 -5.28 -6.24
C THR A 54 10.44 -6.55 -5.47
N GLY A 55 9.29 -7.17 -5.68
CA GLY A 55 8.93 -8.46 -5.08
C GLY A 55 9.93 -9.57 -5.41
N PHE A 56 10.31 -9.68 -6.69
CA PHE A 56 11.33 -10.65 -7.14
C PHE A 56 12.68 -10.44 -6.43
N ILE A 57 13.17 -9.20 -6.43
CA ILE A 57 14.45 -8.87 -5.79
C ILE A 57 14.41 -9.17 -4.30
N MET A 58 13.31 -8.87 -3.62
CA MET A 58 13.17 -9.13 -2.19
C MET A 58 13.24 -10.61 -1.85
N GLY A 59 12.49 -11.46 -2.56
CA GLY A 59 12.55 -12.90 -2.34
C GLY A 59 13.95 -13.46 -2.60
N LEU A 60 14.60 -13.00 -3.67
CA LEU A 60 15.96 -13.40 -4.04
C LEU A 60 16.98 -12.96 -2.96
N VAL A 61 16.96 -11.69 -2.56
CA VAL A 61 17.91 -11.14 -1.58
C VAL A 61 17.71 -11.79 -0.22
N LEU A 62 16.45 -11.93 0.24
CA LEU A 62 16.14 -12.58 1.51
C LEU A 62 16.69 -14.01 1.55
N THR A 63 16.51 -14.77 0.47
CA THR A 63 17.05 -16.14 0.35
C THR A 63 18.57 -16.16 0.41
N LEU A 64 19.24 -15.30 -0.35
CA LEU A 64 20.69 -15.23 -0.39
C LEU A 64 21.32 -14.82 0.94
N GLN A 65 20.67 -13.90 1.67
CA GLN A 65 21.15 -13.42 2.98
C GLN A 65 20.88 -14.41 4.10
N SER A 66 19.74 -15.11 4.09
CA SER A 66 19.38 -16.06 5.15
C SER A 66 20.12 -17.40 5.04
N ARG A 67 20.49 -17.79 3.81
CA ARG A 67 21.14 -19.08 3.53
C ARG A 67 22.40 -19.34 4.35
N PRO A 68 23.41 -18.45 4.42
CA PRO A 68 24.65 -18.73 5.15
C PRO A 68 24.39 -18.97 6.65
N THR A 69 23.47 -18.21 7.22
CA THR A 69 23.10 -18.35 8.64
C THR A 69 22.43 -19.69 8.90
N LEU A 70 21.43 -20.08 8.10
CA LEU A 70 20.77 -21.37 8.26
C LEU A 70 21.71 -22.55 7.98
N ALA A 71 22.63 -22.42 7.02
CA ALA A 71 23.63 -23.45 6.72
C ALA A 71 24.59 -23.67 7.91
N SER A 72 25.01 -22.60 8.62
CA SER A 72 25.85 -22.71 9.80
C SER A 72 25.21 -23.46 10.97
N PHE A 73 23.86 -23.47 11.02
CA PHE A 73 23.07 -24.24 11.98
C PHE A 73 22.63 -25.61 11.48
N GLY A 74 23.01 -26.00 10.24
CA GLY A 74 22.56 -27.26 9.62
C GLY A 74 21.06 -27.27 9.26
N ALA A 75 20.43 -26.09 9.21
CA ALA A 75 18.99 -25.89 9.02
C ALA A 75 18.62 -25.39 7.61
N GLU A 76 19.49 -25.61 6.62
CA GLU A 76 19.30 -25.10 5.25
C GLU A 76 17.99 -25.59 4.60
N SER A 77 17.50 -26.78 5.02
CA SER A 77 16.23 -27.31 4.53
C SER A 77 15.00 -26.49 4.92
N TRP A 78 15.10 -25.61 5.91
CA TRP A 78 14.03 -24.71 6.37
C TRP A 78 13.99 -23.37 5.61
N LEU A 79 14.99 -23.11 4.77
CA LEU A 79 15.12 -21.84 4.07
C LEU A 79 13.89 -21.44 3.22
N PRO A 80 13.29 -22.34 2.41
CA PRO A 80 12.09 -22.02 1.63
C PRO A 80 10.91 -21.58 2.52
N SER A 81 10.69 -22.34 3.60
CA SER A 81 9.60 -22.09 4.56
C SER A 81 9.77 -20.77 5.30
N MET A 82 10.98 -20.48 5.78
CA MET A 82 11.29 -19.24 6.49
C MET A 82 11.15 -18.00 5.58
N VAL A 83 11.66 -18.09 4.34
CA VAL A 83 11.57 -17.03 3.36
C VAL A 83 10.11 -16.73 3.02
N ALA A 84 9.31 -17.77 2.73
CA ALA A 84 7.90 -17.61 2.40
C ALA A 84 7.11 -16.98 3.55
N LEU A 85 7.32 -17.45 4.78
CA LEU A 85 6.63 -16.93 5.96
C LEU A 85 6.97 -15.46 6.21
N SER A 86 8.25 -15.10 6.19
CA SER A 86 8.71 -13.72 6.40
C SER A 86 8.21 -12.78 5.31
N LEU A 87 8.17 -13.27 4.07
CA LEU A 87 7.74 -12.49 2.92
C LEU A 87 6.25 -12.20 2.98
N ILE A 88 5.41 -13.20 3.17
CA ILE A 88 3.95 -13.08 3.16
C ILE A 88 3.44 -12.32 4.38
N ARG A 89 3.97 -12.60 5.58
CA ARG A 89 3.50 -11.96 6.81
C ARG A 89 3.82 -10.47 6.86
N GLU A 90 5.05 -10.07 6.44
CA GLU A 90 5.54 -8.72 6.71
C GLU A 90 6.17 -8.04 5.51
N ILE A 91 7.16 -8.67 4.88
CA ILE A 91 8.05 -7.97 3.94
C ILE A 91 7.29 -7.48 2.70
N ALA A 92 6.54 -8.35 2.04
CA ALA A 92 5.84 -7.98 0.82
C ALA A 92 4.68 -6.99 1.08
N PRO A 93 3.81 -7.18 2.10
CA PRO A 93 2.79 -6.20 2.45
C PRO A 93 3.34 -4.80 2.71
N VAL A 94 4.32 -4.67 3.60
CA VAL A 94 4.87 -3.37 4.02
C VAL A 94 5.61 -2.68 2.88
N ILE A 95 6.50 -3.39 2.21
CA ILE A 95 7.31 -2.77 1.15
C ILE A 95 6.47 -2.42 -0.07
N THR A 96 5.51 -3.28 -0.45
CA THR A 96 4.58 -2.94 -1.55
C THR A 96 3.75 -1.71 -1.19
N ALA A 97 3.27 -1.60 0.06
CA ALA A 97 2.53 -0.44 0.53
C ALA A 97 3.40 0.83 0.51
N LEU A 98 4.67 0.78 0.95
CA LEU A 98 5.60 1.92 0.91
C LEU A 98 5.90 2.37 -0.52
N ILE A 99 6.11 1.43 -1.44
CA ILE A 99 6.30 1.73 -2.87
C ILE A 99 5.04 2.40 -3.44
N CYS A 100 3.86 1.89 -3.07
CA CYS A 100 2.60 2.47 -3.47
C CYS A 100 2.36 3.84 -2.81
N ALA A 101 2.76 4.05 -1.56
CA ALA A 101 2.73 5.38 -0.95
C ALA A 101 3.57 6.38 -1.76
N GLY A 102 4.79 6.01 -2.12
CA GLY A 102 5.66 6.84 -2.94
C GLY A 102 5.10 7.17 -4.32
N LYS A 103 4.48 6.20 -5.00
CA LYS A 103 3.97 6.36 -6.36
C LYS A 103 2.52 6.85 -6.40
N VAL A 104 1.64 6.22 -5.61
CA VAL A 104 0.20 6.43 -5.71
C VAL A 104 -0.24 7.62 -4.88
N ALA A 105 0.16 7.71 -3.58
CA ALA A 105 -0.22 8.85 -2.75
C ALA A 105 0.37 10.16 -3.29
N SER A 106 1.64 10.14 -3.71
CA SER A 106 2.28 11.28 -4.38
C SER A 106 1.55 11.68 -5.66
N GLY A 107 1.24 10.69 -6.51
CA GLY A 107 0.53 10.93 -7.76
C GLY A 107 -0.88 11.52 -7.55
N ILE A 108 -1.63 11.00 -6.58
CA ILE A 108 -2.96 11.52 -6.20
C ILE A 108 -2.81 12.94 -5.63
N GLY A 109 -1.86 13.16 -4.72
CA GLY A 109 -1.59 14.45 -4.10
C GLY A 109 -1.24 15.53 -5.13
N ALA A 110 -0.35 15.19 -6.08
CA ALA A 110 0.02 16.08 -7.16
C ALA A 110 -1.14 16.37 -8.13
N GLU A 111 -1.90 15.34 -8.52
CA GLU A 111 -3.03 15.48 -9.45
C GLU A 111 -4.14 16.35 -8.86
N LEU A 112 -4.58 16.05 -7.62
CA LEU A 112 -5.62 16.83 -6.96
C LEU A 112 -5.13 18.23 -6.58
N GLY A 113 -3.88 18.37 -6.14
CA GLY A 113 -3.27 19.67 -5.87
C GLY A 113 -3.23 20.55 -7.13
N SER A 114 -2.84 19.97 -8.27
CA SER A 114 -2.88 20.69 -9.55
C SER A 114 -4.31 21.10 -9.94
N MET A 115 -5.30 20.21 -9.76
CA MET A 115 -6.71 20.52 -10.04
C MET A 115 -7.25 21.61 -9.11
N LYS A 116 -6.78 21.68 -7.85
CA LYS A 116 -7.16 22.74 -6.90
C LYS A 116 -6.58 24.08 -7.32
N VAL A 117 -5.28 24.12 -7.60
CA VAL A 117 -4.58 25.37 -8.00
C VAL A 117 -5.11 25.93 -9.32
N THR A 118 -5.58 25.08 -10.22
CA THR A 118 -6.16 25.49 -11.51
C THR A 118 -7.68 25.66 -11.46
N GLU A 119 -8.28 25.71 -10.28
CA GLU A 119 -9.73 25.90 -10.04
C GLU A 119 -10.64 24.86 -10.71
N GLN A 120 -10.09 23.71 -11.14
CA GLN A 120 -10.87 22.66 -11.79
C GLN A 120 -11.88 22.01 -10.81
N ILE A 121 -11.54 21.94 -9.53
CA ILE A 121 -12.42 21.41 -8.49
C ILE A 121 -13.63 22.35 -8.33
N ASP A 122 -13.40 23.65 -8.29
CA ASP A 122 -14.43 24.66 -8.14
C ASP A 122 -15.32 24.73 -9.41
N ALA A 123 -14.72 24.56 -10.60
CA ALA A 123 -15.45 24.46 -11.87
C ALA A 123 -16.39 23.21 -11.90
N MET A 124 -16.00 22.10 -11.30
CA MET A 124 -16.87 20.91 -11.18
C MET A 124 -18.09 21.21 -10.30
N GLU A 125 -17.92 21.95 -9.20
CA GLU A 125 -19.04 22.36 -8.33
C GLU A 125 -20.04 23.26 -9.07
N VAL A 126 -19.55 24.21 -9.85
CA VAL A 126 -20.40 25.07 -10.69
C VAL A 126 -21.16 24.26 -11.75
N ALA A 127 -20.55 23.18 -12.26
CA ALA A 127 -21.18 22.25 -13.19
C ALA A 127 -22.14 21.25 -12.50
N ALA A 128 -22.46 21.43 -11.22
CA ALA A 128 -23.31 20.54 -10.41
C ALA A 128 -22.78 19.11 -10.27
N ILE A 129 -21.48 18.89 -10.44
CA ILE A 129 -20.80 17.62 -10.20
C ILE A 129 -20.25 17.65 -8.78
N ASN A 130 -20.51 16.63 -7.97
CA ASN A 130 -19.90 16.52 -6.64
C ASN A 130 -18.41 16.12 -6.78
N PRO A 131 -17.45 17.06 -6.62
CA PRO A 131 -16.05 16.78 -6.87
C PRO A 131 -15.47 15.84 -5.81
N PHE A 132 -15.95 15.90 -4.57
CA PHE A 132 -15.49 15.02 -3.51
C PHE A 132 -15.79 13.56 -3.86
N LYS A 133 -16.98 13.27 -4.34
CA LYS A 133 -17.39 11.94 -4.74
C LYS A 133 -16.61 11.43 -5.96
N TYR A 134 -16.54 12.28 -7.00
CA TYR A 134 -15.88 11.92 -8.25
C TYR A 134 -14.37 11.76 -8.10
N LEU A 135 -13.71 12.61 -7.30
CA LEU A 135 -12.26 12.64 -7.18
C LEU A 135 -11.74 11.83 -5.98
N VAL A 136 -12.37 11.97 -4.80
CA VAL A 136 -11.86 11.36 -3.57
C VAL A 136 -12.37 9.94 -3.42
N VAL A 137 -13.69 9.73 -3.46
CA VAL A 137 -14.26 8.40 -3.18
C VAL A 137 -13.75 7.35 -4.17
N THR A 138 -13.72 7.68 -5.47
CA THR A 138 -13.25 6.75 -6.50
C THR A 138 -11.79 6.34 -6.33
N ARG A 139 -10.91 7.30 -5.95
CA ARG A 139 -9.48 7.03 -5.74
C ARG A 139 -9.24 6.22 -4.48
N VAL A 140 -9.89 6.57 -3.37
CA VAL A 140 -9.75 5.84 -2.11
C VAL A 140 -10.25 4.41 -2.23
N LEU A 141 -11.40 4.18 -2.86
CA LEU A 141 -11.87 2.81 -3.13
C LEU A 141 -10.91 2.06 -4.05
N ALA A 142 -10.42 2.70 -5.12
CA ALA A 142 -9.47 2.08 -6.03
C ALA A 142 -8.16 1.67 -5.34
N THR A 143 -7.59 2.52 -4.47
CA THR A 143 -6.41 2.16 -3.68
C THR A 143 -6.69 1.03 -2.70
N THR A 144 -7.81 1.08 -1.99
CA THR A 144 -8.21 0.06 -1.01
C THR A 144 -8.28 -1.33 -1.61
N PHE A 145 -8.80 -1.46 -2.84
CA PHE A 145 -8.91 -2.77 -3.49
C PHE A 145 -7.69 -3.17 -4.32
N MET A 146 -6.97 -2.20 -4.92
CA MET A 146 -5.82 -2.53 -5.77
C MET A 146 -4.55 -2.84 -4.99
N ILE A 147 -4.33 -2.25 -3.82
CA ILE A 147 -3.13 -2.52 -3.01
C ILE A 147 -3.06 -3.97 -2.53
N PRO A 148 -4.10 -4.60 -1.98
CA PRO A 148 -4.08 -6.03 -1.66
C PRO A 148 -3.75 -6.93 -2.87
N LEU A 149 -4.31 -6.62 -4.03
CA LEU A 149 -4.01 -7.37 -5.26
C LEU A 149 -2.55 -7.24 -5.69
N LEU A 150 -1.96 -6.06 -5.53
CA LEU A 150 -0.54 -5.84 -5.80
C LEU A 150 0.35 -6.56 -4.79
N VAL A 151 -0.06 -6.66 -3.53
CA VAL A 151 0.67 -7.43 -2.51
C VAL A 151 0.64 -8.92 -2.82
N ILE A 152 -0.51 -9.49 -3.16
CA ILE A 152 -0.61 -10.90 -3.57
C ILE A 152 0.31 -11.17 -4.78
N LEU A 153 0.37 -10.25 -5.74
CA LEU A 153 1.28 -10.36 -6.87
C LEU A 153 2.76 -10.32 -6.41
N ALA A 154 3.09 -9.43 -5.47
CA ALA A 154 4.44 -9.33 -4.90
C ALA A 154 4.84 -10.61 -4.18
N ASP A 155 3.93 -11.22 -3.40
CA ASP A 155 4.13 -12.50 -2.72
C ASP A 155 4.45 -13.62 -3.71
N LEU A 156 3.64 -13.78 -4.75
CA LEU A 156 3.84 -14.82 -5.77
C LEU A 156 5.19 -14.67 -6.48
N ILE A 157 5.51 -13.45 -6.91
CA ILE A 157 6.76 -13.16 -7.60
C ILE A 157 7.95 -13.23 -6.65
N GLY A 158 7.77 -12.84 -5.39
CA GLY A 158 8.80 -12.93 -4.36
C GLY A 158 9.15 -14.37 -4.00
N ILE A 159 8.16 -15.26 -3.88
CA ILE A 159 8.39 -16.71 -3.70
C ILE A 159 9.17 -17.28 -4.89
N PHE A 160 8.84 -16.87 -6.12
CA PHE A 160 9.61 -17.26 -7.30
C PHE A 160 11.03 -16.70 -7.27
N GLY A 161 11.24 -15.46 -6.86
CA GLY A 161 12.58 -14.88 -6.64
C GLY A 161 13.38 -15.65 -5.57
N GLY A 162 12.71 -16.08 -4.50
CA GLY A 162 13.28 -16.95 -3.47
C GLY A 162 13.73 -18.30 -4.01
N TYR A 163 12.93 -18.92 -4.86
CA TYR A 163 13.30 -20.15 -5.56
C TYR A 163 14.55 -19.98 -6.43
N VAL A 164 14.62 -18.90 -7.21
CA VAL A 164 15.81 -18.58 -8.00
C VAL A 164 17.03 -18.40 -7.10
N GLY A 165 16.89 -17.64 -5.99
CA GLY A 165 17.96 -17.46 -5.01
C GLY A 165 18.44 -18.76 -4.37
N PHE A 166 17.50 -19.68 -4.09
CA PHE A 166 17.82 -21.01 -3.55
C PHE A 166 18.66 -21.83 -4.54
N ASN A 167 18.32 -21.80 -5.83
CA ASN A 167 18.99 -22.60 -6.87
C ASN A 167 20.34 -22.02 -7.35
N ILE A 168 20.71 -20.79 -7.01
CA ILE A 168 22.05 -20.25 -7.35
C ILE A 168 23.18 -21.11 -6.76
N ARG A 169 22.94 -21.78 -5.64
CA ARG A 169 23.93 -22.61 -4.94
C ARG A 169 23.42 -24.02 -4.58
N GLY A 170 22.38 -24.51 -5.22
CA GLY A 170 21.78 -25.81 -4.94
C GLY A 170 20.92 -26.29 -6.10
N ASP A 171 20.63 -27.58 -6.15
CA ASP A 171 19.80 -28.23 -7.18
C ASP A 171 18.49 -28.73 -6.53
N ALA A 172 17.60 -27.82 -6.14
CA ALA A 172 16.29 -28.21 -5.67
C ALA A 172 15.27 -28.13 -6.81
N SER A 173 14.45 -29.17 -6.95
CA SER A 173 13.34 -29.12 -7.89
C SER A 173 12.32 -28.05 -7.44
N PHE A 174 11.70 -27.38 -8.40
CA PHE A 174 10.65 -26.38 -8.14
C PHE A 174 9.51 -26.96 -7.29
N TYR A 175 9.13 -28.19 -7.58
CA TYR A 175 8.10 -28.91 -6.82
C TYR A 175 8.45 -29.04 -5.33
N LEU A 176 9.69 -29.45 -5.02
CA LEU A 176 10.15 -29.60 -3.64
C LEU A 176 10.20 -28.25 -2.89
N TYR A 177 10.63 -27.20 -3.58
CA TYR A 177 10.63 -25.84 -3.00
C TYR A 177 9.22 -25.38 -2.66
N ILE A 178 8.30 -25.48 -3.61
CA ILE A 178 6.90 -25.05 -3.44
C ILE A 178 6.17 -25.92 -2.40
N SER A 179 6.41 -27.23 -2.36
CA SER A 179 5.84 -28.10 -1.31
C SER A 179 6.22 -27.58 0.08
N LYS A 180 7.50 -27.27 0.31
CA LYS A 180 7.97 -26.73 1.61
C LYS A 180 7.38 -25.36 1.95
N VAL A 181 7.10 -24.53 0.95
CA VAL A 181 6.42 -23.25 1.15
C VAL A 181 4.99 -23.47 1.64
N PHE A 182 4.24 -24.38 0.99
CA PHE A 182 2.83 -24.64 1.36
C PHE A 182 2.69 -25.47 2.64
N ASP A 183 3.66 -26.32 2.97
CA ASP A 183 3.64 -27.13 4.20
C ASP A 183 3.64 -26.26 5.48
N ILE A 184 4.22 -25.06 5.44
CA ILE A 184 4.31 -24.17 6.60
C ILE A 184 3.23 -23.09 6.62
N LEU A 185 2.73 -22.68 5.45
CA LEU A 185 1.76 -21.60 5.36
C LEU A 185 0.39 -22.05 5.86
N THR A 186 -0.10 -21.36 6.88
CA THR A 186 -1.45 -21.53 7.42
C THR A 186 -2.37 -20.37 7.03
N PHE A 187 -3.67 -20.60 7.13
CA PHE A 187 -4.64 -19.51 6.93
C PHE A 187 -4.44 -18.37 7.94
N SER A 188 -3.96 -18.67 9.14
CA SER A 188 -3.62 -17.69 10.17
C SER A 188 -2.46 -16.77 9.79
N ASP A 189 -1.63 -17.17 8.82
CA ASP A 189 -0.55 -16.34 8.31
C ASP A 189 -1.01 -15.41 7.19
N VAL A 190 -1.76 -15.96 6.23
CA VAL A 190 -2.14 -15.26 4.99
C VAL A 190 -3.30 -14.29 5.22
N LEU A 191 -4.31 -14.68 6.03
CA LEU A 191 -5.53 -13.88 6.19
C LEU A 191 -5.28 -12.54 6.89
N PRO A 192 -4.62 -12.48 8.07
CA PRO A 192 -4.30 -11.21 8.71
C PRO A 192 -3.38 -10.34 7.86
N ALA A 193 -2.37 -10.95 7.21
CA ALA A 193 -1.46 -10.24 6.29
C ALA A 193 -2.23 -9.59 5.12
N THR A 194 -3.22 -10.26 4.56
CA THR A 194 -4.06 -9.70 3.49
C THR A 194 -5.00 -8.63 4.04
N ILE A 195 -5.61 -8.82 5.20
CA ILE A 195 -6.54 -7.84 5.79
C ILE A 195 -5.82 -6.51 6.06
N LYS A 196 -4.60 -6.53 6.62
CA LYS A 196 -3.86 -5.30 6.90
C LYS A 196 -3.57 -4.48 5.62
N THR A 197 -3.46 -5.13 4.47
CA THR A 197 -3.20 -4.42 3.19
C THR A 197 -4.39 -3.61 2.70
N PHE A 198 -5.63 -3.96 3.05
CA PHE A 198 -6.81 -3.12 2.79
C PHE A 198 -6.71 -1.80 3.59
N PHE A 199 -6.27 -1.86 4.83
CA PHE A 199 -6.02 -0.65 5.62
C PHE A 199 -4.89 0.19 5.01
N PHE A 200 -3.79 -0.44 4.58
CA PHE A 200 -2.73 0.28 3.87
C PHE A 200 -3.27 0.99 2.64
N GLY A 201 -4.06 0.30 1.80
CA GLY A 201 -4.68 0.87 0.61
C GLY A 201 -5.61 2.05 0.93
N PHE A 202 -6.44 1.92 1.96
CA PHE A 202 -7.32 2.98 2.43
C PHE A 202 -6.53 4.22 2.86
N PHE A 203 -5.52 4.06 3.71
CA PHE A 203 -4.75 5.20 4.22
C PHE A 203 -3.87 5.85 3.14
N ILE A 204 -3.31 5.08 2.21
CA ILE A 204 -2.59 5.63 1.05
C ILE A 204 -3.52 6.52 0.21
N GLY A 205 -4.73 6.04 -0.07
CA GLY A 205 -5.72 6.79 -0.86
C GLY A 205 -6.23 8.03 -0.15
N ILE A 206 -6.66 7.88 1.10
CA ILE A 206 -7.28 8.99 1.85
C ILE A 206 -6.28 10.11 2.14
N ILE A 207 -5.03 9.77 2.50
CA ILE A 207 -3.97 10.75 2.76
C ILE A 207 -3.56 11.45 1.48
N GLY A 208 -3.38 10.72 0.37
CA GLY A 208 -3.09 11.32 -0.93
C GLY A 208 -4.18 12.29 -1.38
N CYS A 209 -5.44 11.89 -1.22
CA CYS A 209 -6.59 12.76 -1.51
C CYS A 209 -6.67 13.96 -0.57
N TYR A 210 -6.49 13.78 0.74
CA TYR A 210 -6.56 14.86 1.73
C TYR A 210 -5.52 15.94 1.46
N LYS A 211 -4.26 15.53 1.25
CA LYS A 211 -3.17 16.49 1.01
C LYS A 211 -3.33 17.22 -0.33
N GLY A 212 -3.79 16.53 -1.38
CA GLY A 212 -4.00 17.16 -2.68
C GLY A 212 -5.25 18.04 -2.72
N TYR A 213 -6.37 17.61 -2.11
CA TYR A 213 -7.63 18.36 -2.12
C TYR A 213 -7.57 19.66 -1.29
N ASN A 214 -6.72 19.68 -0.25
CA ASN A 214 -6.48 20.82 0.62
C ASN A 214 -5.16 21.54 0.32
N ALA A 215 -4.62 21.40 -0.90
CA ALA A 215 -3.44 22.15 -1.31
C ALA A 215 -3.73 23.67 -1.36
N ASP A 216 -2.75 24.47 -0.93
CA ASP A 216 -2.83 25.92 -0.99
C ASP A 216 -2.72 26.42 -2.45
N ASN A 217 -2.99 27.70 -2.64
CA ASN A 217 -2.86 28.34 -3.96
C ASN A 217 -1.38 28.46 -4.35
N GLY A 218 -1.10 28.20 -5.62
CA GLY A 218 0.24 28.32 -6.21
C GLY A 218 0.84 26.96 -6.61
N THR A 219 1.68 27.00 -7.63
CA THR A 219 2.28 25.77 -8.22
C THR A 219 3.24 25.04 -7.28
N GLU A 220 3.86 25.75 -6.34
CA GLU A 220 4.74 25.15 -5.33
C GLU A 220 3.97 24.24 -4.37
N SER A 221 2.72 24.59 -4.04
CA SER A 221 1.87 23.79 -3.14
C SER A 221 1.58 22.39 -3.68
N VAL A 222 1.57 22.19 -5.00
CA VAL A 222 1.38 20.89 -5.63
C VAL A 222 2.52 19.94 -5.26
N GLY A 223 3.76 20.42 -5.32
CA GLY A 223 4.95 19.64 -4.92
C GLY A 223 4.96 19.32 -3.43
N LEU A 224 4.57 20.31 -2.60
CA LEU A 224 4.46 20.14 -1.15
C LEU A 224 3.37 19.12 -0.78
N ALA A 225 2.20 19.20 -1.42
CA ALA A 225 1.12 18.24 -1.22
C ALA A 225 1.54 16.81 -1.60
N ALA A 226 2.20 16.62 -2.73
CA ALA A 226 2.71 15.33 -3.17
C ALA A 226 3.73 14.75 -2.18
N ASN A 227 4.72 15.53 -1.75
CA ASN A 227 5.74 15.09 -0.80
C ASN A 227 5.14 14.80 0.59
N SER A 228 4.29 15.69 1.10
CA SER A 228 3.60 15.50 2.37
C SER A 228 2.70 14.26 2.37
N ALA A 229 2.06 13.96 1.24
CA ALA A 229 1.26 12.73 1.08
C ALA A 229 2.11 11.48 1.25
N VAL A 230 3.31 11.43 0.63
CA VAL A 230 4.23 10.28 0.78
C VAL A 230 4.65 10.09 2.22
N VAL A 231 5.15 11.14 2.86
CA VAL A 231 5.67 11.07 4.23
C VAL A 231 4.57 10.62 5.20
N THR A 232 3.40 11.25 5.13
CA THR A 232 2.29 10.95 6.03
C THR A 232 1.73 9.53 5.78
N ALA A 233 1.60 9.12 4.52
CA ALA A 233 1.14 7.77 4.18
C ALA A 233 2.13 6.70 4.65
N SER A 234 3.44 6.91 4.45
CA SER A 234 4.47 5.98 4.90
C SER A 234 4.50 5.81 6.42
N LEU A 235 4.38 6.91 7.18
CA LEU A 235 4.28 6.85 8.64
C LEU A 235 3.02 6.09 9.08
N SER A 236 1.89 6.34 8.42
CA SER A 236 0.63 5.65 8.71
C SER A 236 0.73 4.14 8.45
N ILE A 237 1.43 3.72 7.38
CA ILE A 237 1.66 2.30 7.08
C ILE A 237 2.41 1.62 8.24
N PHE A 238 3.51 2.22 8.74
CA PHE A 238 4.24 1.64 9.87
C PHE A 238 3.42 1.56 11.15
N ILE A 239 2.60 2.58 11.44
CA ILE A 239 1.73 2.56 12.63
C ILE A 239 0.67 1.45 12.51
N ILE A 240 0.03 1.33 11.34
CA ILE A 240 -0.99 0.31 11.10
C ILE A 240 -0.37 -1.08 11.14
N ASP A 241 0.83 -1.25 10.56
CA ASP A 241 1.54 -2.51 10.58
C ASP A 241 1.86 -2.96 12.01
N MET A 242 2.42 -2.07 12.82
CA MET A 242 2.69 -2.34 14.23
C MET A 242 1.41 -2.76 14.99
N LEU A 243 0.30 -2.08 14.78
CA LEU A 243 -0.98 -2.42 15.40
C LEU A 243 -1.53 -3.76 14.89
N ALA A 244 -1.40 -4.02 13.59
CA ALA A 244 -1.86 -5.26 12.98
C ALA A 244 -1.09 -6.48 13.52
N VAL A 245 0.25 -6.37 13.66
CA VAL A 245 1.09 -7.42 14.25
C VAL A 245 0.66 -7.70 15.69
N GLN A 246 0.52 -6.65 16.53
CA GLN A 246 0.10 -6.83 17.93
C GLN A 246 -1.29 -7.47 18.06
N LEU A 247 -2.22 -7.09 17.17
CA LEU A 247 -3.55 -7.70 17.14
C LEU A 247 -3.50 -9.17 16.71
N THR A 248 -2.67 -9.50 15.74
CA THR A 248 -2.51 -10.87 15.25
C THR A 248 -1.91 -11.76 16.34
N ASP A 249 -0.85 -11.30 17.02
CA ASP A 249 -0.22 -12.04 18.14
C ASP A 249 -1.15 -12.22 19.37
N LEU A 250 -2.14 -11.36 19.51
CA LEU A 250 -3.12 -11.47 20.60
C LEU A 250 -4.27 -12.45 20.27
N LEU A 251 -4.56 -12.67 19.00
CA LEU A 251 -5.69 -13.46 18.52
C LEU A 251 -5.31 -14.92 18.16
N PHE A 252 -4.04 -15.14 17.81
CA PHE A 252 -3.49 -16.42 17.35
C PHE A 252 -2.22 -16.82 18.11
#